data_d5dc7a875b539a4ec30c48f8c1f3b397
#
_entry.id   d5dc7a875b539a4ec30c48f8c1f3b397
#
_cell.length_a   1.000
_cell.length_b   1.000
_cell.length_c   1.000
_cell.angle_alpha   90.00
_cell.angle_beta   90.00
_cell.angle_gamma   90.00
#
_symmetry.space_group_name_H-M   'P 1'
#
loop_
_entity.id
_entity.type
_entity.pdbx_description
1 polymer ?
#
loop_
_entity_poly.entity_id
_entity_poly.type
_entity_poly.pdbx_seq_one_letter_code
_entity_poly.pdbx_strand_id
1 'polypeptide(L)'
;MSGMNEKSIRFLWVGRPEYWIALALFAVTLALFWPATGYDYINLDDHLYIPENPMVSGGFSWGGVHQAFTTVYEQWWLPMLWISYMADIEMFGEGPFGHHLVNVLLHAVNAGLLFWALFRMTGARWRSFFVAALFAWHPLRVESVAWITERKDVLSGAFFMLALLVYVRAAEPPPARRMGWVFALMSLGLMAKSSLVVLPFLLLLLDYWPLGRGGDPWGSGSWGRWRPLVAEKIPLFALSAIFIVLTLITHGTAGGE
;
A
#
# COMPACT_ATOMS: atom_id res chain seq x y z
N MET A 1 20.34 -15.50 43.27
CA MET A 1 20.24 -14.22 42.53
C MET A 1 20.54 -14.55 41.10
N SER A 2 19.47 -14.68 40.32
CA SER A 2 19.48 -15.20 38.94
C SER A 2 19.89 -14.08 37.98
N GLY A 3 20.92 -14.34 37.15
CA GLY A 3 21.38 -13.44 36.11
C GLY A 3 20.30 -13.19 35.07
N MET A 4 19.79 -11.98 35.02
CA MET A 4 18.95 -11.51 33.91
C MET A 4 19.78 -11.49 32.63
N ASN A 5 19.29 -12.23 31.63
CA ASN A 5 19.91 -12.45 30.35
C ASN A 5 20.08 -11.09 29.61
N GLU A 6 21.29 -10.61 29.44
CA GLU A 6 21.68 -9.36 28.78
C GLU A 6 21.19 -9.24 27.31
N LYS A 7 20.62 -10.29 26.75
CA LYS A 7 20.05 -10.29 25.40
C LYS A 7 18.69 -9.59 25.30
N SER A 8 18.04 -9.27 26.44
CA SER A 8 16.69 -8.67 26.46
C SER A 8 16.65 -7.14 26.43
N ILE A 9 17.79 -6.45 26.59
CA ILE A 9 17.82 -4.97 26.72
C ILE A 9 18.48 -4.30 25.50
N ARG A 10 18.65 -4.98 24.36
CA ARG A 10 19.12 -4.33 23.12
C ARG A 10 17.97 -3.84 22.22
N PHE A 11 16.97 -3.26 22.80
CA PHE A 11 15.89 -2.56 22.06
C PHE A 11 16.07 -1.05 22.10
N LEU A 12 17.31 -0.58 22.01
CA LEU A 12 17.59 0.83 21.76
C LEU A 12 17.64 1.05 20.25
N TRP A 13 16.61 1.70 19.75
CA TRP A 13 16.32 1.97 18.35
C TRP A 13 17.31 2.95 17.68
N VAL A 14 18.08 3.66 18.45
CA VAL A 14 19.02 4.70 18.02
C VAL A 14 20.40 4.10 17.80
N GLY A 15 20.77 3.81 16.55
CA GLY A 15 22.11 3.35 16.19
C GLY A 15 22.23 2.28 15.10
N ARG A 16 21.13 1.75 14.59
CA ARG A 16 21.19 0.82 13.46
C ARG A 16 21.17 1.59 12.14
N PRO A 17 22.15 1.40 11.26
CA PRO A 17 22.27 2.15 9.99
C PRO A 17 21.04 2.01 9.09
N GLU A 18 20.24 0.97 9.26
CA GLU A 18 19.01 0.74 8.51
C GLU A 18 17.96 1.82 8.72
N TYR A 19 17.85 2.37 9.94
CA TYR A 19 16.91 3.49 10.21
C TYR A 19 17.34 4.77 9.50
N TRP A 20 18.65 5.04 9.47
CA TRP A 20 19.18 6.21 8.77
C TRP A 20 19.00 6.08 7.27
N ILE A 21 19.14 4.88 6.71
CA ILE A 21 18.86 4.61 5.29
C ILE A 21 17.38 4.86 4.98
N ALA A 22 16.45 4.32 5.79
CA ALA A 22 15.03 4.53 5.58
C ALA A 22 14.65 6.02 5.72
N LEU A 23 15.23 6.73 6.70
CA LEU A 23 15.03 8.16 6.88
C LEU A 23 15.62 8.97 5.70
N ALA A 24 16.79 8.60 5.19
CA ALA A 24 17.39 9.23 4.03
C ALA A 24 16.53 9.01 2.76
N LEU A 25 16.04 7.79 2.54
CA LEU A 25 15.10 7.51 1.44
C LEU A 25 13.86 8.40 1.56
N PHE A 26 13.26 8.47 2.73
CA PHE A 26 12.10 9.33 2.99
C PHE A 26 12.42 10.80 2.71
N ALA A 27 13.50 11.35 3.30
CA ALA A 27 13.85 12.75 3.20
C ALA A 27 14.21 13.17 1.75
N VAL A 28 15.00 12.33 1.04
CA VAL A 28 15.37 12.61 -0.35
C VAL A 28 14.16 12.51 -1.27
N THR A 29 13.27 11.52 -1.06
CA THR A 29 12.03 11.39 -1.84
C THR A 29 11.12 12.59 -1.61
N LEU A 30 10.95 13.02 -0.35
CA LEU A 30 10.20 14.21 0.00
C LEU A 30 10.76 15.45 -0.70
N ALA A 31 12.08 15.67 -0.62
CA ALA A 31 12.74 16.82 -1.25
C ALA A 31 12.61 16.80 -2.79
N LEU A 32 12.75 15.63 -3.41
CA LEU A 32 12.67 15.46 -4.87
C LEU A 32 11.26 15.81 -5.40
N PHE A 33 10.22 15.40 -4.70
CA PHE A 33 8.82 15.62 -5.12
C PHE A 33 8.19 16.86 -4.47
N TRP A 34 8.92 17.58 -3.59
CA TRP A 34 8.43 18.78 -2.94
C TRP A 34 7.86 19.84 -3.90
N PRO A 35 8.47 20.10 -5.08
CA PRO A 35 7.93 21.05 -6.03
C PRO A 35 6.47 20.77 -6.45
N ALA A 36 6.04 19.50 -6.44
CA ALA A 36 4.67 19.13 -6.79
C ALA A 36 3.64 19.75 -5.82
N THR A 37 4.01 20.06 -4.59
CA THR A 37 3.11 20.70 -3.61
C THR A 37 2.66 22.12 -4.02
N GLY A 38 3.36 22.74 -4.95
CA GLY A 38 3.02 24.05 -5.50
C GLY A 38 2.24 24.01 -6.81
N TYR A 39 1.81 22.84 -7.29
CA TYR A 39 1.04 22.71 -8.52
C TYR A 39 -0.45 22.95 -8.27
N ASP A 40 -1.14 23.39 -9.32
CA ASP A 40 -2.59 23.52 -9.33
C ASP A 40 -3.26 22.20 -9.73
N TYR A 41 -4.58 22.15 -9.60
CA TYR A 41 -5.39 21.05 -10.14
C TYR A 41 -5.20 20.91 -11.66
N ILE A 42 -5.02 19.69 -12.12
CA ILE A 42 -5.01 19.40 -13.56
C ILE A 42 -6.44 19.33 -14.05
N ASN A 43 -6.73 20.03 -15.16
CA ASN A 43 -8.05 20.05 -15.78
C ASN A 43 -8.35 18.75 -16.55
N LEU A 44 -8.30 17.64 -15.82
CA LEU A 44 -8.72 16.29 -16.21
C LEU A 44 -9.67 15.78 -15.11
N ASP A 45 -9.23 14.76 -14.34
CA ASP A 45 -10.06 14.12 -13.32
C ASP A 45 -10.05 14.87 -11.98
N ASP A 46 -9.06 15.75 -11.70
CA ASP A 46 -8.90 16.37 -10.38
C ASP A 46 -10.14 17.17 -9.96
N HIS A 47 -10.72 17.93 -10.90
CA HIS A 47 -11.94 18.70 -10.63
C HIS A 47 -13.14 17.81 -10.31
N LEU A 48 -13.32 16.75 -11.08
CA LEU A 48 -14.40 15.77 -10.88
C LEU A 48 -14.25 15.04 -9.53
N TYR A 49 -13.01 14.71 -9.14
CA TYR A 49 -12.76 13.89 -7.96
C TYR A 49 -12.78 14.68 -6.64
N ILE A 50 -12.53 15.99 -6.68
CA ILE A 50 -12.36 16.79 -5.46
C ILE A 50 -13.38 17.93 -5.39
N PRO A 51 -13.23 19.10 -6.08
CA PRO A 51 -14.15 20.22 -5.89
C PRO A 51 -15.58 19.95 -6.38
N GLU A 52 -15.76 19.17 -7.44
CA GLU A 52 -17.08 18.85 -7.99
C GLU A 52 -17.70 17.58 -7.38
N ASN A 53 -16.95 16.82 -6.58
CA ASN A 53 -17.46 15.64 -5.93
C ASN A 53 -18.21 15.99 -4.63
N PRO A 54 -19.55 15.82 -4.60
CA PRO A 54 -20.36 16.23 -3.45
C PRO A 54 -20.08 15.43 -2.17
N MET A 55 -19.45 14.24 -2.28
CA MET A 55 -19.03 13.47 -1.11
C MET A 55 -17.77 14.06 -0.48
N VAL A 56 -16.92 14.71 -1.28
CA VAL A 56 -15.55 15.13 -0.89
C VAL A 56 -15.50 16.62 -0.58
N SER A 57 -16.14 17.48 -1.40
CA SER A 57 -16.01 18.94 -1.36
C SER A 57 -16.41 19.57 -0.02
N GLY A 58 -17.28 18.92 0.75
CA GLY A 58 -17.67 19.38 2.11
C GLY A 58 -16.71 18.99 3.24
N GLY A 59 -15.57 18.35 2.94
CA GLY A 59 -14.64 17.82 3.93
C GLY A 59 -15.15 16.56 4.64
N PHE A 60 -14.58 16.26 5.81
CA PHE A 60 -14.90 15.03 6.53
C PHE A 60 -16.28 15.09 7.19
N SER A 61 -17.18 14.20 6.79
CA SER A 61 -18.50 14.03 7.39
C SER A 61 -18.93 12.57 7.43
N TRP A 62 -19.72 12.18 8.43
CA TRP A 62 -20.25 10.81 8.50
C TRP A 62 -21.18 10.49 7.33
N GLY A 63 -21.90 11.50 6.81
CA GLY A 63 -22.70 11.38 5.58
C GLY A 63 -21.84 11.08 4.35
N GLY A 64 -20.74 11.80 4.17
CA GLY A 64 -19.76 11.56 3.11
C GLY A 64 -19.10 10.18 3.21
N VAL A 65 -18.70 9.77 4.43
CA VAL A 65 -18.17 8.40 4.64
C VAL A 65 -19.21 7.34 4.27
N HIS A 66 -20.48 7.49 4.69
CA HIS A 66 -21.53 6.55 4.30
C HIS A 66 -21.69 6.49 2.78
N GLN A 67 -21.73 7.65 2.11
CA GLN A 67 -21.82 7.72 0.64
C GLN A 67 -20.62 7.07 -0.04
N ALA A 68 -19.41 7.27 0.47
CA ALA A 68 -18.19 6.64 -0.08
C ALA A 68 -18.29 5.11 -0.13
N PHE A 69 -18.96 4.48 0.85
CA PHE A 69 -19.17 3.03 0.86
C PHE A 69 -20.39 2.55 0.06
N THR A 70 -21.37 3.41 -0.18
CA THR A 70 -22.67 3.02 -0.76
C THR A 70 -22.88 3.52 -2.19
N THR A 71 -22.02 4.41 -2.69
CA THR A 71 -22.15 5.02 -4.01
C THR A 71 -21.00 4.65 -4.92
N VAL A 72 -21.30 4.39 -6.19
CA VAL A 72 -20.31 4.36 -7.27
C VAL A 72 -20.24 5.75 -7.87
N TYR A 73 -19.04 6.36 -7.89
CA TYR A 73 -18.83 7.70 -8.44
C TYR A 73 -17.84 7.62 -9.60
N GLU A 74 -18.17 8.25 -10.72
CA GLU A 74 -17.36 8.20 -11.96
C GLU A 74 -16.92 6.76 -12.32
N GLN A 75 -17.86 5.81 -12.25
CA GLN A 75 -17.65 4.38 -12.51
C GLN A 75 -16.71 3.66 -11.51
N TRP A 76 -16.31 4.32 -10.42
CA TRP A 76 -15.41 3.78 -9.42
C TRP A 76 -16.06 3.63 -8.06
N TRP A 77 -15.80 2.50 -7.43
CA TRP A 77 -16.10 2.29 -6.02
C TRP A 77 -14.77 2.26 -5.25
N LEU A 78 -14.33 3.42 -4.77
CA LEU A 78 -13.03 3.65 -4.11
C LEU A 78 -13.19 4.37 -2.77
N PRO A 79 -13.88 3.76 -1.79
CA PRO A 79 -14.22 4.45 -0.54
C PRO A 79 -13.01 5.00 0.21
N MET A 80 -11.88 4.27 0.24
CA MET A 80 -10.68 4.74 0.93
C MET A 80 -10.02 5.94 0.24
N LEU A 81 -10.15 6.05 -1.08
CA LEU A 81 -9.69 7.22 -1.82
C LEU A 81 -10.51 8.46 -1.43
N TRP A 82 -11.84 8.35 -1.49
CA TRP A 82 -12.74 9.45 -1.14
C TRP A 82 -12.53 9.93 0.29
N ILE A 83 -12.46 9.00 1.26
CA ILE A 83 -12.18 9.33 2.66
C ILE A 83 -10.82 10.04 2.82
N SER A 84 -9.82 9.66 2.04
CA SER A 84 -8.52 10.32 2.09
C SER A 84 -8.57 11.77 1.62
N TYR A 85 -9.36 12.08 0.59
CA TYR A 85 -9.56 13.46 0.12
C TYR A 85 -10.40 14.29 1.10
N MET A 86 -11.46 13.71 1.69
CA MET A 86 -12.21 14.38 2.76
C MET A 86 -11.30 14.76 3.93
N ALA A 87 -10.39 13.87 4.32
CA ALA A 87 -9.43 14.16 5.38
C ALA A 87 -8.45 15.28 5.01
N ASP A 88 -8.03 15.35 3.76
CA ASP A 88 -7.17 16.44 3.30
C ASP A 88 -7.88 17.80 3.38
N ILE A 89 -9.14 17.87 2.90
CA ILE A 89 -9.92 19.09 2.95
C ILE A 89 -10.11 19.55 4.40
N GLU A 90 -10.39 18.63 5.30
CA GLU A 90 -10.53 18.93 6.74
C GLU A 90 -9.25 19.49 7.35
N MET A 91 -8.07 18.97 6.91
CA MET A 91 -6.78 19.37 7.49
C MET A 91 -6.16 20.62 6.82
N PHE A 92 -6.36 20.78 5.51
CA PHE A 92 -5.62 21.76 4.69
C PHE A 92 -6.52 22.73 3.93
N GLY A 93 -7.86 22.53 3.93
CA GLY A 93 -8.81 23.28 3.11
C GLY A 93 -8.93 22.75 1.69
N GLU A 94 -9.69 23.46 0.85
CA GLU A 94 -10.07 23.02 -0.49
C GLU A 94 -8.95 23.17 -1.55
N GLY A 95 -7.84 23.80 -1.21
CA GLY A 95 -6.75 24.05 -2.16
C GLY A 95 -5.94 22.81 -2.51
N PRO A 96 -5.25 22.79 -3.68
CA PRO A 96 -4.52 21.63 -4.18
C PRO A 96 -3.30 21.25 -3.33
N PHE A 97 -2.74 22.20 -2.56
CA PHE A 97 -1.54 22.02 -1.74
C PHE A 97 -1.62 20.79 -0.83
N GLY A 98 -2.72 20.62 -0.07
CA GLY A 98 -2.89 19.53 0.88
C GLY A 98 -2.91 18.17 0.18
N HIS A 99 -3.58 18.08 -0.95
CA HIS A 99 -3.68 16.87 -1.75
C HIS A 99 -2.33 16.45 -2.31
N HIS A 100 -1.57 17.38 -2.88
CA HIS A 100 -0.21 17.10 -3.35
C HIS A 100 0.72 16.71 -2.21
N LEU A 101 0.67 17.43 -1.08
CA LEU A 101 1.50 17.13 0.09
C LEU A 101 1.29 15.69 0.57
N VAL A 102 0.03 15.25 0.69
CA VAL A 102 -0.27 13.89 1.15
C VAL A 102 0.19 12.84 0.14
N ASN A 103 0.08 13.09 -1.18
CA ASN A 103 0.64 12.20 -2.20
C ASN A 103 2.16 12.04 -2.04
N VAL A 104 2.87 13.14 -1.89
CA VAL A 104 4.34 13.16 -1.71
C VAL A 104 4.74 12.43 -0.42
N LEU A 105 4.03 12.69 0.68
CA LEU A 105 4.27 12.01 1.96
C LEU A 105 4.01 10.50 1.86
N LEU A 106 2.91 10.07 1.26
CA LEU A 106 2.60 8.66 1.04
C LEU A 106 3.69 7.98 0.21
N HIS A 107 4.16 8.62 -0.86
CA HIS A 107 5.23 8.07 -1.69
C HIS A 107 6.56 7.96 -0.93
N ALA A 108 6.92 8.97 -0.16
CA ALA A 108 8.13 8.96 0.66
C ALA A 108 8.07 7.86 1.75
N VAL A 109 6.91 7.68 2.38
CA VAL A 109 6.66 6.57 3.32
C VAL A 109 6.77 5.23 2.62
N ASN A 110 6.17 5.07 1.42
CA ASN A 110 6.23 3.84 0.63
C ASN A 110 7.66 3.42 0.30
N ALA A 111 8.53 4.37 -0.02
CA ALA A 111 9.95 4.11 -0.25
C ALA A 111 10.64 3.51 0.99
N GLY A 112 10.38 4.06 2.16
CA GLY A 112 10.89 3.54 3.43
C GLY A 112 10.32 2.16 3.77
N LEU A 113 9.02 1.96 3.58
CA LEU A 113 8.34 0.68 3.82
C LEU A 113 8.86 -0.42 2.87
N LEU A 114 9.08 -0.11 1.59
CA LEU A 114 9.66 -1.04 0.62
C LEU A 114 11.07 -1.45 1.03
N PHE A 115 11.92 -0.49 1.41
CA PHE A 115 13.26 -0.79 1.93
C PHE A 115 13.19 -1.77 3.09
N TRP A 116 12.33 -1.51 4.07
CA TRP A 116 12.17 -2.37 5.24
C TRP A 116 11.65 -3.77 4.89
N ALA A 117 10.68 -3.88 3.97
CA ALA A 117 10.14 -5.15 3.52
C ALA A 117 11.25 -5.99 2.88
N LEU A 118 11.98 -5.43 1.92
CA LEU A 118 13.08 -6.10 1.21
C LEU A 118 14.22 -6.47 2.15
N PHE A 119 14.61 -5.55 3.03
CA PHE A 119 15.68 -5.81 4.00
C PHE A 119 15.32 -6.93 4.97
N ARG A 120 14.07 -6.95 5.45
CA ARG A 120 13.57 -8.01 6.32
C ARG A 120 13.52 -9.38 5.63
N MET A 121 13.20 -9.42 4.33
CA MET A 121 13.15 -10.65 3.54
C MET A 121 14.54 -11.21 3.22
N THR A 122 15.50 -10.34 2.92
CA THR A 122 16.76 -10.76 2.29
C THR A 122 18.00 -10.58 3.17
N GLY A 123 17.93 -9.74 4.21
CA GLY A 123 19.10 -9.30 4.98
C GLY A 123 20.09 -8.40 4.20
N ALA A 124 19.84 -8.17 2.91
CA ALA A 124 20.76 -7.51 1.99
C ALA A 124 20.52 -5.98 1.97
N ARG A 125 21.10 -5.26 2.93
CA ARG A 125 20.91 -3.81 3.16
C ARG A 125 21.03 -2.97 1.89
N TRP A 126 22.15 -3.05 1.21
CA TRP A 126 22.45 -2.20 0.05
C TRP A 126 21.62 -2.55 -1.18
N ARG A 127 21.33 -3.83 -1.40
CA ARG A 127 20.43 -4.25 -2.49
C ARG A 127 19.00 -3.76 -2.23
N SER A 128 18.53 -3.85 -0.99
CA SER A 128 17.22 -3.34 -0.60
C SER A 128 17.13 -1.82 -0.75
N PHE A 129 18.19 -1.09 -0.37
CA PHE A 129 18.28 0.35 -0.58
C PHE A 129 18.21 0.69 -2.07
N PHE A 130 19.02 0.03 -2.91
CA PHE A 130 19.05 0.31 -4.35
C PHE A 130 17.69 0.11 -5.01
N VAL A 131 16.99 -0.99 -4.69
CA VAL A 131 15.65 -1.27 -5.23
C VAL A 131 14.63 -0.24 -4.74
N ALA A 132 14.67 0.13 -3.45
CA ALA A 132 13.77 1.13 -2.89
C ALA A 132 14.05 2.54 -3.44
N ALA A 133 15.31 2.90 -3.66
CA ALA A 133 15.72 4.16 -4.28
C ALA A 133 15.27 4.23 -5.75
N LEU A 134 15.46 3.13 -6.50
CA LEU A 134 14.98 3.03 -7.89
C LEU A 134 13.46 3.17 -7.95
N PHE A 135 12.72 2.49 -7.08
CA PHE A 135 11.28 2.65 -6.97
C PHE A 135 10.89 4.09 -6.67
N ALA A 136 11.56 4.74 -5.71
CA ALA A 136 11.18 6.06 -5.22
C ALA A 136 11.51 7.18 -6.21
N TRP A 137 12.65 7.08 -6.91
CA TRP A 137 13.18 8.19 -7.70
C TRP A 137 13.10 7.98 -9.21
N HIS A 138 12.46 6.87 -9.63
CA HIS A 138 12.29 6.61 -11.06
C HIS A 138 11.35 7.65 -11.70
N PRO A 139 11.68 8.24 -12.86
CA PRO A 139 10.83 9.25 -13.52
C PRO A 139 9.38 8.81 -13.75
N LEU A 140 9.13 7.52 -13.98
CA LEU A 140 7.76 6.99 -14.13
C LEU A 140 6.89 7.13 -12.87
N ARG A 141 7.45 7.56 -11.73
CA ARG A 141 6.67 7.84 -10.51
C ARG A 141 6.11 9.25 -10.47
N VAL A 142 6.52 10.12 -11.37
CA VAL A 142 6.04 11.51 -11.42
C VAL A 142 4.54 11.54 -11.58
N GLU A 143 3.97 10.78 -12.49
CA GLU A 143 2.53 10.67 -12.69
C GLU A 143 1.80 10.25 -11.39
N SER A 144 2.20 9.12 -10.81
CA SER A 144 1.56 8.59 -9.59
C SER A 144 1.68 9.51 -8.36
N VAL A 145 2.63 10.45 -8.34
CA VAL A 145 2.90 11.31 -7.16
C VAL A 145 2.43 12.74 -7.38
N ALA A 146 2.72 13.32 -8.55
CA ALA A 146 2.43 14.73 -8.84
C ALA A 146 0.97 14.94 -9.28
N TRP A 147 0.33 13.94 -9.89
CA TRP A 147 -1.08 14.03 -10.24
C TRP A 147 -1.95 13.64 -9.04
N ILE A 148 -2.82 14.55 -8.60
CA ILE A 148 -3.62 14.37 -7.37
C ILE A 148 -4.50 13.12 -7.49
N THR A 149 -5.18 12.92 -8.61
CA THR A 149 -6.11 11.81 -8.84
C THR A 149 -5.41 10.44 -8.82
N GLU A 150 -4.10 10.38 -9.12
CA GLU A 150 -3.32 9.15 -8.96
C GLU A 150 -2.93 8.84 -7.50
N ARG A 151 -3.49 9.56 -6.52
CA ARG A 151 -3.44 9.17 -5.11
C ARG A 151 -3.77 7.69 -4.89
N LYS A 152 -4.69 7.17 -5.68
CA LYS A 152 -5.06 5.75 -5.66
C LYS A 152 -3.83 4.83 -5.71
N ASP A 153 -2.77 5.21 -6.44
CA ASP A 153 -1.52 4.45 -6.54
C ASP A 153 -0.70 4.49 -5.25
N VAL A 154 -0.45 5.69 -4.73
CA VAL A 154 0.40 5.84 -3.54
C VAL A 154 -0.30 5.38 -2.27
N LEU A 155 -1.63 5.55 -2.18
CA LEU A 155 -2.44 5.09 -1.05
C LEU A 155 -2.56 3.56 -1.04
N SER A 156 -2.93 2.94 -2.16
CA SER A 156 -2.99 1.48 -2.25
C SER A 156 -1.60 0.87 -2.08
N GLY A 157 -0.55 1.54 -2.59
CA GLY A 157 0.85 1.18 -2.38
C GLY A 157 1.23 1.15 -0.91
N ALA A 158 0.75 2.10 -0.10
CA ALA A 158 1.01 2.11 1.34
C ALA A 158 0.41 0.86 2.03
N PHE A 159 -0.85 0.55 1.74
CA PHE A 159 -1.49 -0.67 2.26
C PHE A 159 -0.78 -1.94 1.78
N PHE A 160 -0.36 -1.99 0.52
CA PHE A 160 0.42 -3.08 -0.04
C PHE A 160 1.75 -3.28 0.70
N MET A 161 2.54 -2.22 0.89
CA MET A 161 3.83 -2.30 1.60
C MET A 161 3.66 -2.69 3.06
N LEU A 162 2.61 -2.19 3.73
CA LEU A 162 2.26 -2.60 5.09
C LEU A 162 1.87 -4.07 5.15
N ALA A 163 1.07 -4.57 4.19
CA ALA A 163 0.70 -5.98 4.11
C ALA A 163 1.95 -6.87 3.93
N LEU A 164 2.89 -6.48 3.07
CA LEU A 164 4.18 -7.17 2.92
C LEU A 164 4.97 -7.20 4.23
N LEU A 165 5.08 -6.07 4.94
CA LEU A 165 5.80 -6.00 6.21
C LEU A 165 5.18 -6.88 7.30
N VAL A 166 3.85 -6.93 7.36
CA VAL A 166 3.13 -7.83 8.28
C VAL A 166 3.39 -9.28 7.89
N TYR A 167 3.35 -9.60 6.60
CA TYR A 167 3.56 -10.94 6.08
C TYR A 167 4.98 -11.46 6.35
N VAL A 168 5.99 -10.65 6.05
CA VAL A 168 7.42 -11.02 6.15
C VAL A 168 7.91 -11.21 7.58
N ARG A 169 7.23 -10.65 8.58
CA ARG A 169 7.58 -10.87 10.00
C ARG A 169 7.49 -12.34 10.45
N ALA A 170 7.00 -13.23 9.59
CA ALA A 170 6.82 -14.64 9.87
C ALA A 170 7.92 -15.47 9.19
N ALA A 171 9.00 -15.78 9.90
CA ALA A 171 9.93 -16.87 9.53
C ALA A 171 9.31 -18.27 9.66
N GLU A 172 8.15 -18.38 10.31
CA GLU A 172 7.32 -19.57 10.52
C GLU A 172 5.89 -19.30 9.98
N PRO A 173 5.05 -20.34 9.78
CA PRO A 173 3.70 -20.11 9.30
C PRO A 173 3.03 -19.01 10.14
N PRO A 174 2.52 -17.94 9.49
CA PRO A 174 2.00 -16.81 10.23
C PRO A 174 0.81 -17.27 11.07
N PRO A 175 0.75 -16.88 12.37
CA PRO A 175 -0.45 -17.17 13.15
C PRO A 175 -1.65 -16.54 12.44
N ALA A 176 -2.83 -17.16 12.57
CA ALA A 176 -4.08 -16.72 11.91
C ALA A 176 -4.35 -15.20 12.09
N ARG A 177 -3.98 -14.64 13.23
CA ARG A 177 -4.06 -13.20 13.51
C ARG A 177 -3.27 -12.34 12.50
N ARG A 178 -2.10 -12.80 12.05
CA ARG A 178 -1.29 -12.05 11.08
C ARG A 178 -1.90 -12.09 9.69
N MET A 179 -2.40 -13.25 9.28
CA MET A 179 -3.15 -13.34 8.01
C MET A 179 -4.40 -12.47 8.03
N GLY A 180 -5.08 -12.35 9.19
CA GLY A 180 -6.17 -11.39 9.39
C GLY A 180 -5.74 -9.93 9.13
N TRP A 181 -4.55 -9.51 9.60
CA TRP A 181 -4.02 -8.18 9.29
C TRP A 181 -3.66 -8.01 7.81
N VAL A 182 -3.07 -9.03 7.17
CA VAL A 182 -2.81 -8.99 5.71
C VAL A 182 -4.11 -8.86 4.94
N PHE A 183 -5.15 -9.60 5.32
CA PHE A 183 -6.48 -9.51 4.73
C PHE A 183 -7.09 -8.11 4.91
N ALA A 184 -7.03 -7.55 6.11
CA ALA A 184 -7.54 -6.20 6.39
C ALA A 184 -6.81 -5.12 5.57
N LEU A 185 -5.47 -5.18 5.52
CA LEU A 185 -4.67 -4.24 4.74
C LEU A 185 -4.92 -4.38 3.23
N MET A 186 -5.04 -5.61 2.74
CA MET A 186 -5.42 -5.86 1.35
C MET A 186 -6.81 -5.30 1.04
N SER A 187 -7.79 -5.49 1.93
CA SER A 187 -9.14 -4.95 1.76
C SER A 187 -9.12 -3.43 1.64
N LEU A 188 -8.42 -2.74 2.55
CA LEU A 188 -8.27 -1.29 2.52
C LEU A 188 -7.56 -0.81 1.24
N GLY A 189 -6.52 -1.52 0.82
CA GLY A 189 -5.79 -1.20 -0.41
C GLY A 189 -6.63 -1.41 -1.67
N LEU A 190 -7.45 -2.46 -1.73
CA LEU A 190 -8.39 -2.69 -2.82
C LEU A 190 -9.49 -1.61 -2.88
N MET A 191 -9.92 -1.08 -1.73
CA MET A 191 -10.84 0.05 -1.63
C MET A 191 -10.19 1.40 -2.05
N ALA A 192 -8.87 1.44 -2.23
CA ALA A 192 -8.16 2.59 -2.80
C ALA A 192 -7.86 2.38 -4.30
N LYS A 193 -7.47 1.19 -4.71
CA LYS A 193 -7.23 0.80 -6.12
C LYS A 193 -7.32 -0.72 -6.29
N SER A 194 -8.09 -1.16 -7.27
CA SER A 194 -8.32 -2.60 -7.54
C SER A 194 -7.06 -3.38 -7.96
N SER A 195 -5.95 -2.73 -8.32
CA SER A 195 -4.70 -3.38 -8.73
C SER A 195 -4.09 -4.33 -7.68
N LEU A 196 -4.45 -4.19 -6.39
CA LEU A 196 -3.99 -5.10 -5.32
C LEU A 196 -4.52 -6.53 -5.42
N VAL A 197 -5.39 -6.85 -6.36
CA VAL A 197 -5.85 -8.23 -6.63
C VAL A 197 -4.71 -9.21 -6.89
N VAL A 198 -3.53 -8.72 -7.28
CA VAL A 198 -2.32 -9.53 -7.53
C VAL A 198 -1.59 -9.97 -6.25
N LEU A 199 -1.91 -9.37 -5.09
CA LEU A 199 -1.18 -9.61 -3.84
C LEU A 199 -1.06 -11.10 -3.46
N PRO A 200 -2.11 -11.95 -3.49
CA PRO A 200 -1.98 -13.34 -3.08
C PRO A 200 -1.01 -14.14 -3.96
N PHE A 201 -0.91 -13.83 -5.25
CA PHE A 201 0.07 -14.43 -6.15
C PHE A 201 1.50 -14.02 -5.79
N LEU A 202 1.69 -12.73 -5.49
CA LEU A 202 2.99 -12.23 -5.04
C LEU A 202 3.40 -12.88 -3.72
N LEU A 203 2.49 -13.05 -2.77
CA LEU A 203 2.80 -13.71 -1.50
C LEU A 203 3.23 -15.18 -1.70
N LEU A 204 2.64 -15.90 -2.65
CA LEU A 204 3.10 -17.24 -3.03
C LEU A 204 4.50 -17.21 -3.66
N LEU A 205 4.78 -16.22 -4.51
CA LEU A 205 6.11 -16.02 -5.08
C LEU A 205 7.14 -15.72 -3.99
N LEU A 206 6.80 -14.89 -3.02
CA LEU A 206 7.66 -14.59 -1.88
C LEU A 206 7.89 -15.81 -0.98
N ASP A 207 6.92 -16.71 -0.84
CA ASP A 207 7.08 -17.98 -0.13
C ASP A 207 8.09 -18.88 -0.82
N TYR A 208 8.15 -18.84 -2.16
CA TYR A 208 9.18 -19.53 -2.92
C TYR A 208 10.54 -18.83 -2.71
N TRP A 209 10.62 -17.57 -3.03
CA TRP A 209 11.83 -16.77 -2.89
C TRP A 209 11.46 -15.31 -2.49
N PRO A 210 12.09 -14.74 -1.48
CA PRO A 210 13.27 -15.19 -0.74
C PRO A 210 12.96 -15.95 0.57
N LEU A 211 11.68 -16.20 0.92
CA LEU A 211 11.32 -16.77 2.22
C LEU A 211 11.61 -18.28 2.33
N GLY A 212 11.67 -18.99 1.20
CA GLY A 212 12.01 -20.42 1.14
C GLY A 212 11.03 -21.37 1.87
N ARG A 213 9.81 -20.91 2.17
CA ARG A 213 8.83 -21.65 2.98
C ARG A 213 8.35 -22.95 2.32
N GLY A 214 8.19 -22.94 1.00
CA GLY A 214 7.71 -24.09 0.23
C GLY A 214 8.83 -25.04 -0.25
N GLY A 215 10.09 -24.59 -0.17
CA GLY A 215 11.22 -25.30 -0.79
C GLY A 215 11.06 -25.37 -2.33
N ASP A 216 11.76 -26.33 -2.95
CA ASP A 216 11.66 -26.54 -4.40
C ASP A 216 10.23 -27.01 -4.78
N PRO A 217 9.49 -26.26 -5.62
CA PRO A 217 8.12 -26.61 -6.01
C PRO A 217 8.07 -27.84 -6.94
N TRP A 218 9.19 -28.16 -7.60
CA TRP A 218 9.30 -29.27 -8.56
C TRP A 218 9.83 -30.56 -7.91
N GLY A 219 10.26 -30.50 -6.64
CA GLY A 219 10.79 -31.65 -5.91
C GLY A 219 9.71 -32.67 -5.52
N SER A 220 10.11 -33.94 -5.35
CA SER A 220 9.21 -34.99 -4.88
C SER A 220 8.61 -34.63 -3.52
N GLY A 221 7.30 -34.75 -3.35
CA GLY A 221 6.58 -34.39 -2.12
C GLY A 221 6.43 -32.88 -1.87
N SER A 222 6.75 -32.03 -2.85
CA SER A 222 6.61 -30.58 -2.75
C SER A 222 5.18 -30.13 -2.43
N TRP A 223 4.16 -30.81 -2.99
CA TRP A 223 2.75 -30.48 -2.77
C TRP A 223 2.34 -30.50 -1.30
N GLY A 224 2.88 -31.40 -0.50
CA GLY A 224 2.63 -31.43 0.95
C GLY A 224 3.05 -30.17 1.67
N ARG A 225 4.13 -29.51 1.22
CA ARG A 225 4.64 -28.24 1.76
C ARG A 225 3.90 -27.02 1.19
N TRP A 226 3.51 -27.07 -0.10
CA TRP A 226 2.84 -25.95 -0.78
C TRP A 226 1.34 -25.87 -0.45
N ARG A 227 0.67 -27.00 -0.22
CA ARG A 227 -0.77 -27.05 0.10
C ARG A 227 -1.17 -26.11 1.25
N PRO A 228 -0.49 -26.08 2.42
CA PRO A 228 -0.85 -25.15 3.49
C PRO A 228 -0.58 -23.69 3.10
N LEU A 229 0.47 -23.41 2.30
CA LEU A 229 0.79 -22.06 1.83
C LEU A 229 -0.27 -21.52 0.88
N VAL A 230 -0.81 -22.37 0.02
CA VAL A 230 -1.94 -21.99 -0.85
C VAL A 230 -3.22 -21.84 -0.02
N ALA A 231 -3.48 -22.76 0.91
CA ALA A 231 -4.68 -22.74 1.74
C ALA A 231 -4.80 -21.47 2.60
N GLU A 232 -3.69 -21.01 3.18
CA GLU A 232 -3.70 -19.76 3.98
C GLU A 232 -4.02 -18.50 3.15
N LYS A 233 -3.89 -18.56 1.81
CA LYS A 233 -4.16 -17.44 0.90
C LYS A 233 -5.53 -17.53 0.22
N ILE A 234 -6.29 -18.62 0.43
CA ILE A 234 -7.64 -18.76 -0.15
C ILE A 234 -8.52 -17.54 0.17
N PRO A 235 -8.58 -17.01 1.41
CA PRO A 235 -9.38 -15.80 1.69
C PRO A 235 -8.95 -14.58 0.87
N LEU A 236 -7.64 -14.43 0.61
CA LEU A 236 -7.12 -13.33 -0.21
C LEU A 236 -7.50 -13.50 -1.69
N PHE A 237 -7.46 -14.74 -2.21
CA PHE A 237 -7.93 -15.04 -3.57
C PHE A 237 -9.43 -14.80 -3.72
N ALA A 238 -10.22 -15.18 -2.71
CA ALA A 238 -11.67 -14.90 -2.72
C ALA A 238 -11.93 -13.40 -2.74
N LEU A 239 -11.20 -12.62 -1.92
CA LEU A 239 -11.27 -11.17 -1.90
C LEU A 239 -10.89 -10.57 -3.27
N SER A 240 -9.81 -11.05 -3.90
CA SER A 240 -9.43 -10.63 -5.25
C SER A 240 -10.53 -10.88 -6.27
N ALA A 241 -11.15 -12.07 -6.24
CA ALA A 241 -12.23 -12.43 -7.15
C ALA A 241 -13.45 -11.51 -6.96
N ILE A 242 -13.83 -11.21 -5.71
CA ILE A 242 -14.93 -10.27 -5.39
C ILE A 242 -14.64 -8.88 -5.98
N PHE A 243 -13.43 -8.35 -5.80
CA PHE A 243 -13.08 -7.02 -6.29
C PHE A 243 -12.95 -6.97 -7.83
N ILE A 244 -12.50 -8.04 -8.47
CA ILE A 244 -12.51 -8.15 -9.93
C ILE A 244 -13.95 -8.07 -10.45
N VAL A 245 -14.87 -8.86 -9.87
CA VAL A 245 -16.29 -8.86 -10.27
C VAL A 245 -16.91 -7.49 -10.02
N LEU A 246 -16.65 -6.88 -8.86
CA LEU A 246 -17.14 -5.54 -8.53
C LEU A 246 -16.67 -4.52 -9.56
N THR A 247 -15.39 -4.51 -9.89
CA THR A 247 -14.82 -3.59 -10.90
C THR A 247 -15.45 -3.81 -12.27
N LEU A 248 -15.66 -5.06 -12.70
CA LEU A 248 -16.31 -5.34 -13.98
C LEU A 248 -17.77 -4.86 -14.03
N ILE A 249 -18.51 -5.00 -12.92
CA ILE A 249 -19.89 -4.53 -12.82
C ILE A 249 -19.92 -2.99 -12.89
N THR A 250 -19.10 -2.30 -12.12
CA THR A 250 -19.10 -0.83 -12.08
C THR A 250 -18.72 -0.19 -13.40
N HIS A 251 -17.81 -0.81 -14.18
CA HIS A 251 -17.44 -0.32 -15.51
C HIS A 251 -18.39 -0.80 -16.61
N GLY A 252 -19.00 -1.99 -16.47
CA GLY A 252 -19.91 -2.55 -17.46
C GLY A 252 -21.27 -1.84 -17.55
N THR A 253 -21.70 -1.20 -16.47
CA THR A 253 -22.97 -0.42 -16.44
C THR A 253 -22.90 0.91 -17.19
N ALA A 254 -21.70 1.40 -17.48
CA ALA A 254 -21.50 2.68 -18.17
C ALA A 254 -21.45 2.59 -19.73
N GLY A 255 -21.38 1.39 -20.27
CA GLY A 255 -21.36 1.17 -21.74
C GLY A 255 -22.74 0.98 -22.38
N GLY A 256 -23.82 1.27 -21.66
CA GLY A 256 -25.21 1.01 -22.09
C GLY A 256 -26.08 2.25 -22.33
N GLU A 257 -25.48 3.48 -22.39
CA GLU A 257 -26.21 4.70 -22.77
C GLU A 257 -25.67 5.27 -24.08
#